data_4f80b08b52c7728ceb53c8c4246f9815
#
_entry.id   4f80b08b52c7728ceb53c8c4246f9815
#
_cell.length_a   1.000
_cell.length_b   1.000
_cell.length_c   1.000
_cell.angle_alpha   90.00
_cell.angle_beta   90.00
_cell.angle_gamma   90.00
#
_symmetry.space_group_name_H-M   'P 1'
#
loop_
_entity.id
_entity.type
_entity.pdbx_description
1 polymer ?
#
loop_
_entity_poly.entity_id
_entity_poly.type
_entity_poly.pdbx_seq_one_letter_code
_entity_poly.pdbx_strand_id
1 'polypeptide(L)'
;MKMPSLLPNCSVLLFVLVLAPLAHAGDASYKSELFQRTKLIYADSFDGPLNSAFWEVRQNTGWAIKNGVLTGSPSSPEFQEKKKASADPSHAGLKPVIWLKQVPENFVCSLRLRYSAKAYQKGFPLLDLGHHTNTITFDEKKTTLTLKKNVERLAVEQPLFALNQWHEVVIELKKGTLLLKIDGQKHVFHSTNIDMAGQHQIDFKAVDAGSCEIDDVKLWEGL
;
A
#
# COMPACT_ATOMS: atom_id res chain seq x y z
N MET A 1 -25.73 -53.16 58.93
CA MET A 1 -25.77 -52.67 57.51
C MET A 1 -25.47 -51.16 57.53
N LYS A 2 -24.23 -50.77 57.25
CA LYS A 2 -23.81 -49.34 57.25
C LYS A 2 -23.74 -48.86 55.80
N MET A 3 -24.47 -47.82 55.43
CA MET A 3 -24.35 -47.14 54.15
C MET A 3 -23.15 -46.18 54.19
N PRO A 4 -22.35 -46.08 53.07
CA PRO A 4 -21.31 -45.06 52.96
C PRO A 4 -21.92 -43.77 52.40
N SER A 5 -21.54 -42.65 53.00
CA SER A 5 -21.84 -41.31 52.55
C SER A 5 -20.95 -40.91 51.37
N LEU A 6 -21.56 -40.56 50.27
CA LEU A 6 -20.90 -39.93 49.11
C LEU A 6 -20.84 -38.41 49.31
N LEU A 7 -19.65 -37.87 49.45
CA LEU A 7 -19.39 -36.43 49.36
C LEU A 7 -19.21 -36.02 47.92
N PRO A 8 -19.80 -34.93 47.41
CA PRO A 8 -19.54 -34.44 46.07
C PRO A 8 -18.23 -33.66 46.02
N ASN A 9 -17.34 -34.10 45.14
CA ASN A 9 -16.15 -33.32 44.75
C ASN A 9 -16.55 -32.07 43.99
N CYS A 10 -16.36 -30.90 44.61
CA CYS A 10 -16.52 -29.58 43.99
C CYS A 10 -15.21 -29.23 43.33
N SER A 11 -15.07 -29.47 42.02
CA SER A 11 -13.92 -29.00 41.24
C SER A 11 -14.09 -27.50 40.94
N VAL A 12 -13.32 -26.66 41.61
CA VAL A 12 -13.23 -25.24 41.28
C VAL A 12 -12.37 -25.08 40.07
N LEU A 13 -13.00 -24.71 38.93
CA LEU A 13 -12.30 -24.33 37.70
C LEU A 13 -11.76 -22.90 37.89
N LEU A 14 -10.46 -22.77 38.07
CA LEU A 14 -9.78 -21.48 38.16
C LEU A 14 -9.60 -20.95 36.69
N PHE A 15 -10.42 -19.98 36.29
CA PHE A 15 -10.20 -19.23 35.05
C PHE A 15 -9.04 -18.25 35.27
N VAL A 16 -7.88 -18.58 34.73
CA VAL A 16 -6.76 -17.63 34.61
C VAL A 16 -7.05 -16.70 33.42
N LEU A 17 -7.48 -15.50 33.72
CA LEU A 17 -7.61 -14.42 32.74
C LEU A 17 -6.21 -13.95 32.34
N VAL A 18 -5.69 -14.44 31.22
CA VAL A 18 -4.45 -13.94 30.66
C VAL A 18 -4.78 -12.59 30.01
N LEU A 19 -4.51 -11.50 30.73
CA LEU A 19 -4.47 -10.15 30.18
C LEU A 19 -3.28 -10.08 29.23
N ALA A 20 -3.54 -10.16 27.93
CA ALA A 20 -2.54 -9.82 26.93
C ALA A 20 -2.15 -8.33 27.13
N PRO A 21 -0.84 -8.00 27.17
CA PRO A 21 -0.44 -6.61 27.26
C PRO A 21 -0.93 -5.89 26.00
N LEU A 22 -1.74 -4.84 26.18
CA LEU A 22 -1.99 -3.83 25.16
C LEU A 22 -0.63 -3.26 24.77
N ALA A 23 -0.08 -3.70 23.64
CA ALA A 23 1.08 -3.07 23.05
C ALA A 23 0.66 -1.63 22.72
N HIS A 24 1.08 -0.70 23.56
CA HIS A 24 1.06 0.71 23.22
C HIS A 24 1.90 0.81 21.95
N ALA A 25 1.29 1.29 20.85
CA ALA A 25 2.00 1.72 19.66
C ALA A 25 2.90 2.89 20.10
N GLY A 26 4.05 2.55 20.66
CA GLY A 26 5.10 3.50 20.96
C GLY A 26 5.47 4.20 19.68
N ASP A 27 5.74 5.49 19.79
CA ASP A 27 6.23 6.41 18.77
C ASP A 27 7.37 5.73 17.97
N ALA A 28 7.00 4.93 16.94
CA ALA A 28 7.96 4.17 16.16
C ALA A 28 8.63 5.12 15.21
N SER A 29 9.66 5.82 15.71
CA SER A 29 10.53 6.62 14.84
C SER A 29 11.16 5.71 13.80
N TYR A 30 10.72 5.83 12.56
CA TYR A 30 11.38 5.17 11.45
C TYR A 30 12.76 5.83 11.24
N LYS A 31 13.81 5.00 11.17
CA LYS A 31 15.16 5.48 10.82
C LYS A 31 15.26 5.67 9.32
N SER A 32 14.94 6.88 8.86
CA SER A 32 15.06 7.26 7.45
C SER A 32 16.52 7.36 6.99
N GLU A 33 16.75 7.14 5.70
CA GLU A 33 18.04 7.38 5.06
C GLU A 33 18.14 8.80 4.46
N LEU A 34 17.00 9.45 4.15
CA LEU A 34 16.97 10.79 3.56
C LEU A 34 16.69 11.91 4.58
N PHE A 35 16.12 11.58 5.74
CA PHE A 35 15.71 12.54 6.75
C PHE A 35 16.37 12.31 8.08
N GLN A 36 16.73 13.39 8.78
CA GLN A 36 17.30 13.31 10.13
C GLN A 36 16.25 12.92 11.18
N ARG A 37 15.01 13.31 10.97
CA ARG A 37 13.86 12.99 11.80
C ARG A 37 12.65 12.72 10.94
N THR A 38 11.74 11.90 11.47
CA THR A 38 10.44 11.63 10.87
C THR A 38 9.36 11.74 11.91
N LYS A 39 8.15 12.13 11.50
CA LYS A 39 6.96 12.20 12.34
C LYS A 39 5.89 11.31 11.73
N LEU A 40 5.46 10.27 12.47
CA LEU A 40 4.36 9.41 12.04
C LEU A 40 3.07 10.23 11.93
N ILE A 41 2.42 10.17 10.78
CA ILE A 41 1.14 10.86 10.50
C ILE A 41 -0.01 9.89 10.24
N TYR A 42 0.30 8.67 9.80
CA TYR A 42 -0.70 7.64 9.58
C TYR A 42 -0.10 6.24 9.72
N ALA A 43 -0.88 5.33 10.31
CA ALA A 43 -0.59 3.90 10.32
C ALA A 43 -1.91 3.12 10.22
N ASP A 44 -1.91 2.02 9.46
CA ASP A 44 -3.07 1.15 9.28
C ASP A 44 -2.63 -0.30 9.03
N SER A 45 -3.12 -1.21 9.87
CA SER A 45 -3.00 -2.67 9.73
C SER A 45 -4.30 -3.31 9.25
N PHE A 46 -5.28 -2.47 8.86
CA PHE A 46 -6.59 -2.86 8.36
C PHE A 46 -7.40 -3.79 9.28
N ASP A 47 -7.25 -3.60 10.59
CA ASP A 47 -8.05 -4.29 11.61
C ASP A 47 -9.45 -3.68 11.80
N GLY A 48 -9.70 -2.53 11.18
CA GLY A 48 -10.95 -1.76 11.24
C GLY A 48 -11.51 -1.41 9.87
N PRO A 49 -12.53 -0.55 9.79
CA PRO A 49 -13.06 -0.06 8.52
C PRO A 49 -12.06 0.83 7.81
N LEU A 50 -12.11 0.86 6.47
CA LEU A 50 -11.24 1.70 5.65
C LEU A 50 -11.38 3.18 6.04
N ASN A 51 -10.27 3.81 6.39
CA ASN A 51 -10.21 5.21 6.78
C ASN A 51 -10.33 6.13 5.56
N SER A 52 -11.53 6.63 5.27
CA SER A 52 -11.82 7.50 4.13
C SER A 52 -11.12 8.87 4.17
N ALA A 53 -10.57 9.29 5.30
CA ALA A 53 -9.75 10.50 5.37
C ALA A 53 -8.42 10.31 4.62
N PHE A 54 -7.85 9.08 4.68
CA PHE A 54 -6.59 8.74 4.02
C PHE A 54 -6.77 7.95 2.73
N TRP A 55 -7.84 7.17 2.58
CA TRP A 55 -8.03 6.33 1.40
C TRP A 55 -9.16 6.83 0.51
N GLU A 56 -8.95 6.83 -0.79
CA GLU A 56 -9.94 7.19 -1.79
C GLU A 56 -9.99 6.15 -2.92
N VAL A 57 -11.10 5.43 -3.02
CA VAL A 57 -11.37 4.48 -4.10
C VAL A 57 -11.61 5.23 -5.40
N ARG A 58 -10.96 4.82 -6.47
CA ARG A 58 -11.05 5.46 -7.78
C ARG A 58 -11.72 4.55 -8.81
N GLN A 59 -12.27 5.17 -9.85
CA GLN A 59 -12.80 4.49 -11.04
C GLN A 59 -13.86 3.41 -10.73
N ASN A 60 -14.59 3.59 -9.63
CA ASN A 60 -15.62 2.63 -9.17
C ASN A 60 -15.09 1.20 -8.97
N THR A 61 -13.80 1.06 -8.66
CA THR A 61 -13.18 -0.24 -8.40
C THR A 61 -13.61 -0.80 -7.04
N GLY A 62 -13.61 -2.12 -6.89
CA GLY A 62 -14.02 -2.77 -5.64
C GLY A 62 -12.87 -2.80 -4.64
N TRP A 63 -13.10 -2.33 -3.40
CA TRP A 63 -12.12 -2.42 -2.32
C TRP A 63 -12.79 -2.91 -1.05
N ALA A 64 -12.16 -3.86 -0.38
CA ALA A 64 -12.65 -4.43 0.87
C ALA A 64 -11.49 -4.87 1.76
N ILE A 65 -11.67 -4.77 3.06
CA ILE A 65 -10.75 -5.36 4.03
C ILE A 65 -11.15 -6.82 4.25
N LYS A 66 -10.21 -7.73 4.02
CA LYS A 66 -10.37 -9.18 4.19
C LYS A 66 -9.20 -9.73 4.99
N ASN A 67 -9.49 -10.28 6.18
CA ASN A 67 -8.47 -10.86 7.08
C ASN A 67 -7.30 -9.89 7.37
N GLY A 68 -7.60 -8.62 7.66
CA GLY A 68 -6.59 -7.61 7.94
C GLY A 68 -5.84 -7.10 6.70
N VAL A 69 -6.31 -7.38 5.48
CA VAL A 69 -5.68 -6.94 4.23
C VAL A 69 -6.65 -6.10 3.41
N LEU A 70 -6.23 -4.93 2.97
CA LEU A 70 -6.98 -4.11 2.02
C LEU A 70 -6.82 -4.71 0.62
N THR A 71 -7.93 -5.27 0.09
CA THR A 71 -7.94 -5.99 -1.19
C THR A 71 -8.77 -5.25 -2.23
N GLY A 72 -8.14 -4.97 -3.37
CA GLY A 72 -8.73 -4.30 -4.53
C GLY A 72 -9.01 -5.23 -5.69
N SER A 73 -10.13 -4.98 -6.38
CA SER A 73 -10.56 -5.66 -7.60
C SER A 73 -11.02 -4.64 -8.65
N PRO A 74 -11.08 -5.01 -9.95
CA PRO A 74 -11.68 -4.17 -10.97
C PRO A 74 -13.12 -3.75 -10.62
N SER A 75 -13.65 -2.74 -11.29
CA SER A 75 -15.06 -2.37 -11.24
C SER A 75 -15.95 -3.47 -11.83
N SER A 76 -17.26 -3.40 -11.57
CA SER A 76 -18.21 -4.36 -12.12
C SER A 76 -18.23 -4.35 -13.66
N PRO A 77 -18.52 -5.48 -14.32
CA PRO A 77 -18.68 -5.53 -15.77
C PRO A 77 -19.69 -4.50 -16.31
N GLU A 78 -20.80 -4.30 -15.61
CA GLU A 78 -21.81 -3.32 -15.97
C GLU A 78 -21.26 -1.89 -15.99
N PHE A 79 -20.48 -1.51 -14.96
CA PHE A 79 -19.86 -0.19 -14.94
C PHE A 79 -18.84 -0.05 -16.08
N GLN A 80 -18.04 -1.08 -16.34
CA GLN A 80 -17.07 -1.07 -17.41
C GLN A 80 -17.73 -0.88 -18.79
N GLU A 81 -18.80 -1.62 -19.08
CA GLU A 81 -19.53 -1.50 -20.34
C GLU A 81 -20.19 -0.13 -20.48
N LYS A 82 -20.86 0.35 -19.42
CA LYS A 82 -21.45 1.69 -19.42
C LYS A 82 -20.40 2.78 -19.65
N LYS A 83 -19.22 2.65 -19.06
CA LYS A 83 -18.14 3.62 -19.18
C LYS A 83 -17.51 3.59 -20.57
N LYS A 84 -17.29 2.40 -21.14
CA LYS A 84 -16.80 2.23 -22.53
C LYS A 84 -17.73 2.86 -23.57
N ALA A 85 -19.06 2.80 -23.34
CA ALA A 85 -20.06 3.41 -24.20
C ALA A 85 -20.23 4.92 -24.00
N SER A 86 -19.56 5.53 -23.03
CA SER A 86 -19.67 6.98 -22.76
C SER A 86 -18.74 7.80 -23.65
N ALA A 87 -18.98 9.11 -23.70
CA ALA A 87 -18.12 10.06 -24.43
C ALA A 87 -16.66 10.10 -23.94
N ASP A 88 -16.41 9.70 -22.68
CA ASP A 88 -15.06 9.49 -22.12
C ASP A 88 -14.92 8.04 -21.65
N PRO A 89 -14.42 7.12 -22.49
CA PRO A 89 -14.23 5.71 -22.12
C PRO A 89 -13.04 5.47 -21.18
N SER A 90 -12.25 6.49 -20.90
CA SER A 90 -11.15 6.38 -19.92
C SER A 90 -11.70 6.08 -18.51
N HIS A 91 -10.85 5.54 -17.66
CA HIS A 91 -11.22 5.25 -16.27
C HIS A 91 -12.38 4.25 -16.09
N ALA A 92 -12.48 3.26 -16.98
CA ALA A 92 -13.49 2.21 -16.89
C ALA A 92 -13.30 1.22 -15.73
N GLY A 93 -12.26 1.41 -14.91
CA GLY A 93 -12.01 0.56 -13.74
C GLY A 93 -11.59 -0.87 -14.11
N LEU A 94 -10.88 -1.06 -15.23
CA LEU A 94 -10.40 -2.37 -15.68
C LEU A 94 -9.38 -2.99 -14.72
N LYS A 95 -8.73 -2.17 -13.91
CA LYS A 95 -7.77 -2.52 -12.87
C LYS A 95 -8.13 -1.88 -11.54
N PRO A 96 -7.78 -2.48 -10.39
CA PRO A 96 -7.91 -1.80 -9.09
C PRO A 96 -7.11 -0.49 -9.06
N VAL A 97 -7.75 0.58 -8.57
CA VAL A 97 -7.12 1.89 -8.37
C VAL A 97 -7.57 2.46 -7.04
N ILE A 98 -6.62 2.80 -6.18
CA ILE A 98 -6.86 3.50 -4.92
C ILE A 98 -5.77 4.53 -4.66
N TRP A 99 -6.12 5.59 -3.96
CA TRP A 99 -5.21 6.63 -3.53
C TRP A 99 -5.02 6.62 -2.02
N LEU A 100 -3.77 6.67 -1.57
CA LEU A 100 -3.41 7.11 -0.24
C LEU A 100 -3.23 8.63 -0.30
N LYS A 101 -4.06 9.37 0.43
CA LYS A 101 -4.12 10.84 0.47
C LYS A 101 -3.32 11.41 1.64
N GLN A 102 -3.25 12.74 1.71
CA GLN A 102 -2.57 13.50 2.77
C GLN A 102 -1.07 13.17 2.88
N VAL A 103 -0.46 12.78 1.76
CA VAL A 103 0.98 12.51 1.69
C VAL A 103 1.74 13.82 1.69
N PRO A 104 2.71 14.05 2.60
CA PRO A 104 3.53 15.26 2.61
C PRO A 104 4.40 15.42 1.36
N GLU A 105 4.91 16.62 1.11
CA GLU A 105 5.90 16.89 0.06
C GLU A 105 7.19 16.10 0.26
N ASN A 106 7.63 15.94 1.51
CA ASN A 106 8.74 15.12 1.92
C ASN A 106 8.20 14.02 2.84
N PHE A 107 8.38 12.77 2.46
CA PHE A 107 7.76 11.68 3.20
C PHE A 107 8.57 10.40 3.20
N VAL A 108 8.22 9.54 4.14
CA VAL A 108 8.53 8.11 4.13
C VAL A 108 7.21 7.35 4.13
N CYS A 109 7.06 6.39 3.24
CA CYS A 109 5.93 5.46 3.23
C CYS A 109 6.47 4.02 3.26
N SER A 110 6.02 3.23 4.23
CA SER A 110 6.33 1.80 4.34
C SER A 110 5.04 1.01 4.28
N LEU A 111 5.02 -0.07 3.52
CA LEU A 111 3.85 -0.94 3.37
C LEU A 111 4.24 -2.33 2.89
N ARG A 112 3.35 -3.29 3.06
CA ARG A 112 3.36 -4.56 2.33
C ARG A 112 2.45 -4.43 1.12
N LEU A 113 2.90 -4.87 -0.04
CA LEU A 113 2.20 -4.72 -1.30
C LEU A 113 2.26 -6.01 -2.12
N ARG A 114 1.13 -6.41 -2.70
CA ARG A 114 1.06 -7.49 -3.68
C ARG A 114 0.17 -7.06 -4.85
N TYR A 115 0.72 -7.13 -6.06
CA TYR A 115 -0.08 -7.09 -7.28
C TYR A 115 -0.20 -8.50 -7.85
N SER A 116 -1.44 -8.97 -8.06
CA SER A 116 -1.67 -10.31 -8.60
C SER A 116 -2.28 -10.21 -10.00
N ALA A 117 -1.63 -10.85 -10.97
CA ALA A 117 -2.05 -10.91 -12.36
C ALA A 117 -1.39 -12.09 -13.08
N LYS A 118 -1.88 -12.45 -14.27
CA LYS A 118 -1.27 -13.48 -15.12
C LYS A 118 0.07 -13.06 -15.72
N ALA A 119 0.21 -11.77 -16.05
CA ALA A 119 1.42 -11.19 -16.64
C ALA A 119 1.46 -9.68 -16.39
N TYR A 120 2.64 -9.09 -16.50
CA TYR A 120 2.78 -7.64 -16.57
C TYR A 120 2.10 -7.08 -17.82
N GLN A 121 1.66 -5.84 -17.76
CA GLN A 121 1.16 -5.10 -18.90
C GLN A 121 2.02 -3.86 -19.12
N LYS A 122 2.03 -3.35 -20.33
CA LYS A 122 2.78 -2.12 -20.64
C LYS A 122 2.37 -0.98 -19.71
N GLY A 123 3.30 -0.55 -18.86
CA GLY A 123 3.06 0.52 -17.91
C GLY A 123 2.37 0.11 -16.60
N PHE A 124 2.17 -1.19 -16.35
CA PHE A 124 1.52 -1.70 -15.13
C PHE A 124 2.11 -3.03 -14.65
N PRO A 125 2.08 -3.29 -13.30
CA PRO A 125 1.53 -2.42 -12.26
C PRO A 125 2.42 -1.19 -11.98
N LEU A 126 1.87 -0.20 -11.28
CA LEU A 126 2.61 1.01 -10.95
C LEU A 126 2.25 1.58 -9.56
N LEU A 127 3.18 2.38 -9.05
CA LEU A 127 2.99 3.36 -7.98
C LEU A 127 3.18 4.76 -8.59
N ASP A 128 2.25 5.67 -8.30
CA ASP A 128 2.31 7.03 -8.83
C ASP A 128 2.34 8.03 -7.67
N LEU A 129 3.50 8.64 -7.45
CA LEU A 129 3.72 9.56 -6.33
C LEU A 129 3.41 10.98 -6.83
N GLY A 130 2.24 11.51 -6.42
CA GLY A 130 1.76 12.81 -6.88
C GLY A 130 1.19 12.76 -8.29
N HIS A 131 0.20 11.95 -8.54
CA HIS A 131 -0.65 11.82 -9.75
C HIS A 131 0.01 12.25 -11.08
N HIS A 132 0.78 11.35 -11.70
CA HIS A 132 1.60 11.55 -12.90
C HIS A 132 2.85 12.42 -12.71
N THR A 133 3.27 12.65 -11.47
CA THR A 133 4.49 13.41 -11.19
C THR A 133 5.71 12.50 -11.12
N ASN A 134 5.65 11.43 -10.33
CA ASN A 134 6.72 10.44 -10.22
C ASN A 134 6.13 9.03 -10.32
N THR A 135 6.06 8.49 -11.54
CA THR A 135 5.44 7.19 -11.79
C THR A 135 6.49 6.09 -11.79
N ILE A 136 6.41 5.19 -10.82
CA ILE A 136 7.25 3.98 -10.73
C ILE A 136 6.48 2.84 -11.39
N THR A 137 6.99 2.34 -12.51
CA THR A 137 6.41 1.21 -13.25
C THR A 137 7.27 -0.02 -13.07
N PHE A 138 6.63 -1.16 -12.81
CA PHE A 138 7.28 -2.46 -12.67
C PHE A 138 7.01 -3.30 -13.92
N ASP A 139 8.03 -3.95 -14.45
CA ASP A 139 7.91 -4.97 -15.50
C ASP A 139 8.88 -6.15 -15.27
N GLU A 140 8.81 -7.17 -16.14
CA GLU A 140 9.61 -8.41 -16.01
C GLU A 140 11.13 -8.19 -16.11
N LYS A 141 11.58 -7.06 -16.63
CA LYS A 141 12.99 -6.82 -16.95
C LYS A 141 13.59 -5.68 -16.16
N LYS A 142 12.77 -4.68 -15.83
CA LYS A 142 13.24 -3.45 -15.22
C LYS A 142 12.19 -2.76 -14.37
N THR A 143 12.65 -1.80 -13.57
CA THR A 143 11.81 -0.84 -12.88
C THR A 143 12.11 0.55 -13.41
N THR A 144 11.09 1.29 -13.83
CA THR A 144 11.24 2.60 -14.46
C THR A 144 10.60 3.68 -13.61
N LEU A 145 11.32 4.73 -13.30
CA LEU A 145 10.80 5.97 -12.74
C LEU A 145 10.60 6.99 -13.88
N THR A 146 9.36 7.34 -14.14
CA THR A 146 8.98 8.35 -15.14
C THR A 146 8.58 9.63 -14.42
N LEU A 147 9.23 10.74 -14.74
CA LEU A 147 9.06 12.05 -14.09
C LEU A 147 8.24 13.00 -14.95
N LYS A 148 7.37 13.81 -14.32
CA LYS A 148 6.60 14.91 -14.91
C LYS A 148 5.98 14.57 -16.27
N LYS A 149 5.14 13.55 -16.32
CA LYS A 149 4.45 13.09 -17.55
C LYS A 149 5.41 12.83 -18.73
N ASN A 150 6.49 12.06 -18.49
CA ASN A 150 7.48 11.66 -19.48
C ASN A 150 8.54 12.72 -19.86
N VAL A 151 8.75 13.77 -19.07
CA VAL A 151 9.86 14.71 -19.28
C VAL A 151 11.20 14.01 -19.09
N GLU A 152 11.29 13.09 -18.11
CA GLU A 152 12.51 12.35 -17.83
C GLU A 152 12.18 10.91 -17.45
N ARG A 153 13.07 9.96 -17.77
CA ARG A 153 12.96 8.57 -17.39
C ARG A 153 14.28 8.06 -16.84
N LEU A 154 14.21 7.49 -15.65
CA LEU A 154 15.30 6.80 -14.99
C LEU A 154 14.93 5.32 -14.84
N ALA A 155 15.87 4.41 -15.02
CA ALA A 155 15.58 2.98 -14.96
C ALA A 155 16.62 2.23 -14.13
N VAL A 156 16.14 1.18 -13.47
CA VAL A 156 16.95 0.11 -12.91
C VAL A 156 16.76 -1.10 -13.82
N GLU A 157 17.82 -1.56 -14.48
CA GLU A 157 17.78 -2.63 -15.48
C GLU A 157 17.70 -4.02 -14.82
N GLN A 158 16.79 -4.13 -13.83
CA GLN A 158 16.37 -5.37 -13.18
C GLN A 158 14.95 -5.23 -12.64
N PRO A 159 14.17 -6.33 -12.57
CA PRO A 159 12.87 -6.32 -11.93
C PRO A 159 13.04 -6.20 -10.41
N LEU A 160 12.43 -5.17 -9.81
CA LEU A 160 12.45 -5.01 -8.36
C LEU A 160 11.21 -5.61 -7.71
N PHE A 161 10.15 -5.85 -8.47
CA PHE A 161 8.85 -6.27 -7.96
C PHE A 161 8.31 -7.44 -8.80
N ALA A 162 8.07 -8.59 -8.14
CA ALA A 162 7.48 -9.76 -8.80
C ALA A 162 5.95 -9.79 -8.59
N LEU A 163 5.19 -10.14 -9.63
CA LEU A 163 3.75 -10.38 -9.50
C LEU A 163 3.47 -11.60 -8.61
N ASN A 164 2.30 -11.61 -7.97
CA ASN A 164 1.77 -12.71 -7.16
C ASN A 164 2.57 -13.00 -5.87
N GLN A 165 3.45 -12.09 -5.46
CA GLN A 165 4.23 -12.19 -4.24
C GLN A 165 4.01 -10.95 -3.37
N TRP A 166 4.09 -11.11 -2.06
CA TRP A 166 4.16 -10.01 -1.12
C TRP A 166 5.55 -9.40 -1.13
N HIS A 167 5.60 -8.07 -1.15
CA HIS A 167 6.82 -7.29 -1.05
C HIS A 167 6.74 -6.31 0.11
N GLU A 168 7.83 -6.17 0.84
CA GLU A 168 8.04 -5.04 1.74
C GLU A 168 8.55 -3.85 0.92
N VAL A 169 7.76 -2.79 0.87
CA VAL A 169 8.06 -1.59 0.08
C VAL A 169 8.30 -0.41 1.01
N VAL A 170 9.42 0.27 0.84
CA VAL A 170 9.70 1.56 1.48
C VAL A 170 10.02 2.58 0.40
N ILE A 171 9.33 3.72 0.48
CA ILE A 171 9.52 4.86 -0.38
C ILE A 171 9.92 6.04 0.49
N GLU A 172 11.06 6.66 0.23
CA GLU A 172 11.42 7.94 0.82
C GLU A 172 11.55 8.96 -0.31
N LEU A 173 10.75 10.01 -0.26
CA LEU A 173 10.82 11.10 -1.23
C LEU A 173 11.19 12.39 -0.52
N LYS A 174 12.32 12.93 -0.91
CA LYS A 174 12.81 14.28 -0.58
C LYS A 174 13.05 15.02 -1.89
N LYS A 175 12.65 16.25 -1.98
CA LYS A 175 12.82 17.02 -3.23
C LYS A 175 14.20 16.79 -3.85
N GLY A 176 14.23 16.37 -5.10
CA GLY A 176 15.45 16.01 -5.84
C GLY A 176 15.94 14.58 -5.65
N THR A 177 15.35 13.80 -4.73
CA THR A 177 15.82 12.43 -4.43
C THR A 177 14.63 11.53 -4.10
N LEU A 178 14.59 10.36 -4.75
CA LEU A 178 13.66 9.27 -4.41
C LEU A 178 14.47 8.01 -4.08
N LEU A 179 14.24 7.48 -2.89
CA LEU A 179 14.75 6.18 -2.47
C LEU A 179 13.59 5.19 -2.52
N LEU A 180 13.80 4.10 -3.25
CA LEU A 180 12.91 2.95 -3.32
C LEU A 180 13.62 1.73 -2.74
N LYS A 181 13.02 1.10 -1.73
CA LYS A 181 13.51 -0.15 -1.18
C LYS A 181 12.42 -1.20 -1.31
N ILE A 182 12.74 -2.33 -1.93
CA ILE A 182 11.83 -3.47 -2.08
C ILE A 182 12.56 -4.71 -1.58
N ASP A 183 12.00 -5.38 -0.58
CA ASP A 183 12.58 -6.56 0.10
C ASP A 183 14.04 -6.33 0.54
N GLY A 184 14.32 -5.14 1.04
CA GLY A 184 15.65 -4.73 1.48
C GLY A 184 16.59 -4.27 0.36
N GLN A 185 16.30 -4.51 -0.91
CA GLN A 185 17.07 -3.98 -2.04
C GLN A 185 16.78 -2.50 -2.23
N LYS A 186 17.84 -1.68 -2.16
CA LYS A 186 17.75 -0.23 -2.20
C LYS A 186 18.21 0.34 -3.55
N HIS A 187 17.40 1.25 -4.11
CA HIS A 187 17.74 2.05 -5.28
C HIS A 187 17.45 3.52 -5.00
N VAL A 188 18.37 4.39 -5.39
CA VAL A 188 18.25 5.85 -5.19
C VAL A 188 18.28 6.52 -6.55
N PHE A 189 17.26 7.34 -6.80
CA PHE A 189 17.14 8.17 -7.99
C PHE A 189 17.39 9.63 -7.64
N HIS A 190 18.12 10.33 -8.48
CA HIS A 190 18.39 11.76 -8.33
C HIS A 190 17.98 12.51 -9.60
N SER A 191 17.15 13.52 -9.44
CA SER A 191 16.76 14.46 -10.50
C SER A 191 16.10 15.69 -9.88
N THR A 192 16.36 16.86 -10.43
CA THR A 192 15.67 18.10 -10.06
C THR A 192 14.16 18.06 -10.37
N ASN A 193 13.71 17.08 -11.16
CA ASN A 193 12.31 16.82 -11.46
C ASN A 193 11.59 15.96 -10.42
N ILE A 194 12.28 15.42 -9.42
CA ILE A 194 11.69 14.66 -8.32
C ILE A 194 11.11 15.62 -7.29
N ASP A 195 9.80 15.74 -7.27
CA ASP A 195 9.01 16.46 -6.26
C ASP A 195 7.56 15.97 -6.29
N MET A 196 6.75 16.32 -5.30
CA MET A 196 5.31 16.01 -5.30
C MET A 196 4.48 17.01 -6.11
N ALA A 197 5.05 18.13 -6.50
CA ALA A 197 4.39 19.20 -7.28
C ALA A 197 3.03 19.65 -6.69
N GLY A 198 2.90 19.68 -5.38
CA GLY A 198 1.66 20.01 -4.67
C GLY A 198 0.58 18.89 -4.74
N GLN A 199 0.93 17.70 -5.21
CA GLN A 199 0.05 16.53 -5.26
C GLN A 199 0.27 15.67 -4.01
N HIS A 200 -0.71 15.61 -3.12
CA HIS A 200 -0.58 15.00 -1.79
C HIS A 200 -1.13 13.57 -1.75
N GLN A 201 -0.69 12.70 -2.69
CA GLN A 201 -1.21 11.33 -2.80
C GLN A 201 -0.20 10.33 -3.36
N ILE A 202 -0.42 9.06 -3.05
CA ILE A 202 0.21 7.91 -3.72
C ILE A 202 -0.92 7.10 -4.37
N ASP A 203 -0.81 6.88 -5.69
CA ASP A 203 -1.76 6.05 -6.43
C ASP A 203 -1.20 4.62 -6.53
N PHE A 204 -2.02 3.65 -6.19
CA PHE A 204 -1.77 2.22 -6.40
C PHE A 204 -2.61 1.76 -7.59
N LYS A 205 -1.95 1.30 -8.65
CA LYS A 205 -2.63 0.85 -9.88
C LYS A 205 -2.11 -0.53 -10.28
N ALA A 206 -2.98 -1.53 -10.22
CA ALA A 206 -2.64 -2.90 -10.60
C ALA A 206 -2.66 -3.09 -12.13
N VAL A 207 -2.64 -4.33 -12.56
CA VAL A 207 -2.82 -4.78 -13.95
C VAL A 207 -4.32 -4.98 -14.24
N ASP A 208 -4.75 -4.86 -15.50
CA ASP A 208 -6.14 -5.14 -15.90
C ASP A 208 -6.55 -6.57 -15.51
N ALA A 209 -7.75 -6.71 -15.00
CA ALA A 209 -8.30 -7.96 -14.46
C ALA A 209 -7.47 -8.61 -13.33
N GLY A 210 -6.49 -7.87 -12.78
CA GLY A 210 -5.69 -8.29 -11.63
C GLY A 210 -6.27 -7.84 -10.31
N SER A 211 -5.52 -8.05 -9.22
CA SER A 211 -5.82 -7.53 -7.89
C SER A 211 -4.66 -6.73 -7.32
N CYS A 212 -4.97 -5.91 -6.33
CA CYS A 212 -4.02 -5.19 -5.52
C CYS A 212 -4.32 -5.48 -4.05
N GLU A 213 -3.31 -5.83 -3.28
CA GLU A 213 -3.41 -6.09 -1.85
C GLU A 213 -2.39 -5.26 -1.12
N ILE A 214 -2.85 -4.56 -0.09
CA ILE A 214 -2.07 -3.61 0.70
C ILE A 214 -2.23 -3.96 2.18
N ASP A 215 -1.12 -3.90 2.93
CA ASP A 215 -1.09 -4.19 4.35
C ASP A 215 0.02 -3.39 5.06
N ASP A 216 -0.05 -3.28 6.39
CA ASP A 216 0.96 -2.68 7.26
C ASP A 216 1.44 -1.29 6.81
N VAL A 217 0.51 -0.43 6.41
CA VAL A 217 0.84 0.92 5.91
C VAL A 217 1.28 1.83 7.04
N LYS A 218 2.40 2.51 6.85
CA LYS A 218 2.86 3.60 7.71
C LYS A 218 3.36 4.76 6.87
N LEU A 219 2.94 5.96 7.22
CA LEU A 219 3.30 7.18 6.53
C LEU A 219 3.87 8.19 7.53
N TRP A 220 5.05 8.70 7.25
CA TRP A 220 5.72 9.72 8.05
C TRP A 220 5.99 10.97 7.22
N GLU A 221 5.90 12.11 7.86
CA GLU A 221 6.47 13.36 7.36
C GLU A 221 7.99 13.36 7.60
N GLY A 222 8.76 13.72 6.58
CA GLY A 222 10.22 13.89 6.65
C GLY A 222 10.58 15.30 7.12
N LEU A 223 11.38 15.44 8.18
CA LEU A 223 11.76 16.68 8.84
C LEU A 223 13.26 16.97 8.73
#